data_54a9abc9ac264dc31e73f96631ff5a2e
#
_entry.id   54a9abc9ac264dc31e73f96631ff5a2e
#
_cell.length_a   1.000
_cell.length_b   1.000
_cell.length_c   1.000
_cell.angle_alpha   90.00
_cell.angle_beta   90.00
_cell.angle_gamma   90.00
#
_symmetry.space_group_name_H-M   'P 1'
#
loop_
_entity.id
_entity.type
_entity.pdbx_description
1 polymer ?
#
loop_
_entity_poly.entity_id
_entity_poly.type
_entity_poly.pdbx_seq_one_letter_code
_entity_poly.pdbx_strand_id
1 'polypeptide(L)'
;MRLLHTMLRVGNLQRSIDFYTKVLGMNLLRTSENPEYKYSLAFIGYGKGNPDQAEIELTYNWGTESYELGTAYGHIALGVPDAYAAC
;
A
#
# COMPACT_ATOMS: atom_id res chain seq x y z
N MET A 1 7.42 -2.86 -21.05
CA MET A 1 7.00 -3.60 -19.84
C MET A 1 7.34 -2.75 -18.62
N ARG A 2 6.41 -2.63 -17.66
CA ARG A 2 6.66 -1.88 -16.44
C ARG A 2 5.84 -2.45 -15.28
N LEU A 3 6.33 -2.26 -14.06
CA LEU A 3 5.61 -2.68 -12.86
C LEU A 3 4.47 -1.69 -12.57
N LEU A 4 3.24 -2.18 -12.53
CA LEU A 4 2.08 -1.33 -12.24
C LEU A 4 1.87 -1.17 -10.74
N HIS A 5 1.72 -2.29 -10.04
CA HIS A 5 1.53 -2.24 -8.60
C HIS A 5 1.88 -3.57 -7.94
N THR A 6 2.10 -3.52 -6.64
CA THR A 6 2.24 -4.68 -5.76
C THR A 6 1.09 -4.63 -4.77
N MET A 7 0.42 -5.74 -4.56
CA MET A 7 -0.72 -5.79 -3.65
C MET A 7 -0.31 -6.39 -2.31
N LEU A 8 -0.77 -5.76 -1.24
CA LEU A 8 -0.61 -6.24 0.13
C LEU A 8 -1.99 -6.33 0.78
N ARG A 9 -2.24 -7.42 1.49
CA ARG A 9 -3.44 -7.55 2.30
C ARG A 9 -3.19 -6.94 3.67
N VAL A 10 -4.15 -6.16 4.16
CA VAL A 10 -4.04 -5.45 5.44
C VAL A 10 -5.26 -5.74 6.30
N GLY A 11 -5.05 -5.71 7.62
CA GLY A 11 -6.13 -5.98 8.57
C GLY A 11 -6.94 -4.76 8.97
N ASN A 12 -6.44 -3.56 8.63
CA ASN A 12 -7.13 -2.29 8.90
C ASN A 12 -6.71 -1.30 7.84
N LEU A 13 -7.60 -1.04 6.90
CA LEU A 13 -7.26 -0.23 5.72
C LEU A 13 -6.90 1.20 6.09
N GLN A 14 -7.70 1.86 6.93
CA GLN A 14 -7.43 3.25 7.29
C GLN A 14 -6.11 3.42 8.03
N ARG A 15 -5.80 2.50 8.92
CA ARG A 15 -4.53 2.51 9.66
C ARG A 15 -3.35 2.36 8.72
N SER A 16 -3.46 1.49 7.73
CA SER A 16 -2.40 1.31 6.73
C SER A 16 -2.27 2.53 5.83
N ILE A 17 -3.39 3.10 5.37
CA ILE A 17 -3.38 4.35 4.60
C ILE A 17 -2.67 5.45 5.39
N ASP A 18 -3.00 5.60 6.66
CA ASP A 18 -2.38 6.62 7.51
C ASP A 18 -0.87 6.41 7.64
N PHE A 19 -0.44 5.17 7.81
CA PHE A 19 1.00 4.87 7.88
C PHE A 19 1.72 5.29 6.61
N TYR A 20 1.23 4.84 5.45
CA TYR A 20 1.91 5.11 4.20
C TYR A 20 1.85 6.59 3.80
N THR A 21 0.77 7.28 4.12
CA THR A 21 0.64 8.70 3.75
C THR A 21 1.28 9.63 4.77
N LYS A 22 1.03 9.44 6.06
CA LYS A 22 1.50 10.35 7.10
C LYS A 22 2.93 10.09 7.53
N VAL A 23 3.36 8.82 7.53
CA VAL A 23 4.72 8.46 7.94
C VAL A 23 5.66 8.41 6.75
N LEU A 24 5.27 7.75 5.67
CA LEU A 24 6.14 7.56 4.50
C LEU A 24 5.94 8.61 3.41
N GLY A 25 5.00 9.52 3.57
CA GLY A 25 4.82 10.64 2.65
C GLY A 25 4.20 10.29 1.31
N MET A 26 3.56 9.14 1.18
CA MET A 26 2.86 8.77 -0.06
C MET A 26 1.55 9.51 -0.18
N ASN A 27 1.00 9.49 -1.38
CA ASN A 27 -0.32 10.04 -1.67
C ASN A 27 -1.34 8.91 -1.75
N LEU A 28 -2.54 9.17 -1.26
CA LEU A 28 -3.68 8.30 -1.52
C LEU A 28 -4.18 8.61 -2.93
N LEU A 29 -4.00 7.66 -3.85
CA LEU A 29 -4.27 7.89 -5.26
C LEU A 29 -5.73 7.65 -5.61
N ARG A 30 -6.30 6.55 -5.14
CA ARG A 30 -7.71 6.22 -5.33
C ARG A 30 -8.13 5.10 -4.39
N THR A 31 -9.43 4.98 -4.18
CA THR A 31 -10.03 3.92 -3.36
C THR A 31 -11.21 3.32 -4.09
N SER A 32 -11.55 2.09 -3.75
CA SER A 32 -12.77 1.45 -4.22
C SER A 32 -13.25 0.41 -3.22
N GLU A 33 -14.54 0.06 -3.31
CA GLU A 33 -15.14 -0.97 -2.48
C GLU A 33 -15.92 -1.93 -3.36
N ASN A 34 -15.93 -3.21 -3.00
CA ASN A 34 -16.71 -4.22 -3.66
C ASN A 34 -17.56 -4.96 -2.63
N PRO A 35 -18.81 -4.50 -2.41
CA PRO A 35 -19.70 -5.14 -1.42
C PRO A 35 -20.08 -6.56 -1.77
N GLU A 36 -20.11 -6.91 -3.06
CA GLU A 36 -20.44 -8.27 -3.49
C GLU A 36 -19.41 -9.27 -2.99
N TYR A 37 -18.12 -8.94 -3.15
CA TYR A 37 -17.03 -9.81 -2.70
C TYR A 37 -16.43 -9.37 -1.37
N LYS A 38 -17.00 -8.34 -0.75
CA LYS A 38 -16.66 -7.87 0.59
C LYS A 38 -15.19 -7.52 0.77
N TYR A 39 -14.69 -6.63 -0.09
CA TYR A 39 -13.35 -6.09 0.08
C TYR A 39 -13.30 -4.60 -0.25
N SER A 40 -12.29 -3.94 0.30
CA SER A 40 -12.00 -2.54 0.02
C SER A 40 -10.56 -2.42 -0.44
N LEU A 41 -10.31 -1.52 -1.38
CA LEU A 41 -8.99 -1.28 -1.95
C LEU A 41 -8.57 0.17 -1.76
N ALA A 42 -7.26 0.38 -1.60
CA ALA A 42 -6.66 1.70 -1.68
C ALA A 42 -5.35 1.58 -2.46
N PHE A 43 -5.13 2.50 -3.40
CA PHE A 43 -3.88 2.61 -4.13
C PHE A 43 -3.12 3.80 -3.59
N ILE A 44 -1.87 3.58 -3.20
CA ILE A 44 -1.00 4.60 -2.63
C ILE A 44 0.32 4.61 -3.40
N GLY A 45 1.00 5.74 -3.40
CA GLY A 45 2.28 5.87 -4.08
C GLY A 45 2.77 7.30 -4.05
N TYR A 46 3.90 7.53 -4.69
CA TYR A 46 4.49 8.86 -4.79
C TYR A 46 4.02 9.55 -6.06
N GLY A 47 3.97 10.89 -6.02
CA GLY A 47 3.49 11.67 -7.15
C GLY A 47 2.06 11.34 -7.50
N LYS A 48 1.80 11.10 -8.78
CA LYS A 48 0.48 10.73 -9.29
C LYS A 48 0.33 9.24 -9.53
N GLY A 49 1.35 8.44 -9.18
CA GLY A 49 1.36 7.02 -9.44
C GLY A 49 1.61 6.71 -10.91
N ASN A 50 0.92 5.68 -11.45
CA ASN A 50 1.08 5.29 -12.85
C ASN A 50 0.66 6.42 -13.81
N PRO A 51 1.39 6.59 -14.95
CA PRO A 51 2.45 5.70 -15.42
C PRO A 51 3.84 5.99 -14.86
N ASP A 52 4.04 7.08 -14.14
CA ASP A 52 5.37 7.56 -13.75
C ASP A 52 6.00 6.75 -12.60
N GLN A 53 5.17 6.27 -11.69
CA GLN A 53 5.59 5.56 -10.50
C GLN A 53 4.73 4.30 -10.32
N ALA A 54 5.34 3.21 -9.87
CA ALA A 54 4.57 2.03 -9.44
C ALA A 54 3.81 2.36 -8.15
N GLU A 55 2.72 1.66 -7.94
CA GLU A 55 1.83 1.89 -6.80
C GLU A 55 1.82 0.68 -5.88
N ILE A 56 1.38 0.88 -4.64
CA ILE A 56 1.05 -0.22 -3.74
C ILE A 56 -0.48 -0.27 -3.65
N GLU A 57 -1.03 -1.46 -3.89
CA GLU A 57 -2.46 -1.71 -3.70
C GLU A 57 -2.65 -2.33 -2.32
N LEU A 58 -3.40 -1.66 -1.45
CA LEU A 58 -3.78 -2.21 -0.16
C LEU A 58 -5.16 -2.82 -0.28
N THR A 59 -5.29 -4.08 0.11
CA THR A 59 -6.56 -4.79 0.07
C THR A 59 -6.99 -5.16 1.48
N TYR A 60 -8.18 -4.73 1.87
CA TYR A 60 -8.81 -5.17 3.11
C TYR A 60 -9.96 -6.10 2.78
N ASN A 61 -9.85 -7.37 3.17
CA ASN A 61 -10.94 -8.33 3.09
C ASN A 61 -11.78 -8.18 4.36
N TRP A 62 -13.05 -7.82 4.20
CA TRP A 62 -13.91 -7.48 5.33
C TRP A 62 -13.96 -8.63 6.34
N GLY A 63 -13.67 -8.30 7.61
CA GLY A 63 -13.66 -9.26 8.70
C GLY A 63 -12.33 -9.95 8.95
N THR A 64 -11.35 -9.82 8.08
CA THR A 64 -10.02 -10.42 8.26
C THR A 64 -9.05 -9.37 8.78
N GLU A 65 -8.64 -9.51 10.03
CA GLU A 65 -7.82 -8.51 10.71
C GLU A 65 -6.35 -8.90 10.84
N SER A 66 -5.99 -10.14 10.52
CA SER A 66 -4.59 -10.59 10.59
C SER A 66 -4.32 -11.66 9.54
N TYR A 67 -3.06 -11.77 9.17
CA TYR A 67 -2.58 -12.71 8.15
C TYR A 67 -1.28 -13.35 8.60
N GLU A 68 -1.05 -14.60 8.22
CA GLU A 68 0.26 -15.20 8.35
C GLU A 68 1.16 -14.63 7.26
N LEU A 69 2.32 -14.12 7.66
CA LEU A 69 3.27 -13.54 6.71
C LEU A 69 4.10 -14.61 6.00
N GLY A 70 4.29 -15.78 6.62
CA GLY A 70 5.10 -16.84 6.04
C GLY A 70 6.58 -16.48 6.04
N THR A 71 7.34 -17.13 5.18
CA THR A 71 8.78 -16.94 5.09
C THR A 71 9.25 -16.44 3.72
N ALA A 72 8.32 -16.23 2.77
CA ALA A 72 8.66 -15.86 1.40
C ALA A 72 8.75 -14.34 1.19
N TYR A 73 8.00 -13.57 1.97
CA TYR A 73 8.03 -12.12 1.86
C TYR A 73 9.33 -11.57 2.47
N GLY A 74 9.98 -10.72 1.75
CA GLY A 74 11.16 -10.02 2.26
C GLY A 74 10.81 -8.63 2.75
N HIS A 75 11.01 -7.62 1.88
CA HIS A 75 10.76 -6.22 2.23
C HIS A 75 10.47 -5.39 0.99
N ILE A 76 10.00 -4.17 1.23
CA ILE A 76 9.86 -3.15 0.20
C ILE A 76 10.85 -2.03 0.56
N ALA A 77 11.65 -1.60 -0.40
CA ALA A 77 12.65 -0.56 -0.19
C ALA A 77 12.18 0.76 -0.77
N LEU A 78 12.46 1.85 -0.06
CA LEU A 78 12.17 3.21 -0.50
C LEU A 78 13.47 3.97 -0.65
N GLY A 79 13.65 4.60 -1.82
CA GLY A 79 14.78 5.50 -2.06
C GLY A 79 14.47 6.87 -1.48
N VAL A 80 15.37 7.40 -0.67
CA VAL A 80 15.22 8.72 -0.06
C VAL A 80 16.51 9.52 -0.25
N PRO A 81 16.43 10.87 -0.26
CA PRO A 81 17.64 11.69 -0.44
C PRO A 81 18.66 11.53 0.68
N ASP A 82 18.19 11.33 1.92
CA ASP A 82 19.05 11.15 3.09
C ASP A 82 18.41 10.12 4.01
N ALA A 83 18.97 8.90 4.02
CA ALA A 83 18.43 7.81 4.82
C ALA A 83 18.52 8.08 6.32
N TYR A 84 19.54 8.81 6.76
CA TYR A 84 19.67 9.16 8.18
C TYR A 84 18.60 10.16 8.61
N ALA A 85 18.28 11.11 7.76
CA ALA A 85 17.24 12.10 8.04
C ALA A 85 15.83 11.46 8.02
N ALA A 86 15.64 10.39 7.24
CA ALA A 86 14.37 9.69 7.15
C ALA A 86 14.11 8.75 8.35
N CYS A 87 15.16 8.32 9.03
CA CYS A 87 15.06 7.52 10.24
C CYS A 87 14.92 8.42 11.48
#